data_a1c628ae069428a895920e7dce77ca32
#
_entry.id   a1c628ae069428a895920e7dce77ca32
#
_cell.length_a   1.000
_cell.length_b   1.000
_cell.length_c   1.000
_cell.angle_alpha   90.00
_cell.angle_beta   90.00
_cell.angle_gamma   90.00
#
_symmetry.space_group_name_H-M   'P 1'
#
loop_
_entity.id
_entity.type
_entity.pdbx_description
1 polymer ?
#
loop_
_entity_poly.entity_id
_entity_poly.type
_entity_poly.pdbx_seq_one_letter_code
_entity_poly.pdbx_strand_id
1 'polypeptide(L)'
;MHGHSLDTRMWDPQWEIFSKYFHVIRFDFRGYGRSSDQSESFQFTHVDDLISLMDFLKIEKAHIIGLSMGAFVAGDMLAMYPERMLSCTLTSGGIRSVSGPSEPMDEEEKNRRDKEIEELKKKGIDRYKKEWHKILMSSGGSQRDRMSLPLYHMVKDWSCWQQLHTEVRNYYAKEAWAELKRKGLVDVPTLLVRGENEVKYSKGNPNEMQYLSNATFVIVKDCGHMLNMERPDEYNKVLLSFLKGI
;
A
#
# COMPACT_ATOMS: atom_id res chain seq x y z
N MET A 1 3.21 6.34 0.51
CA MET A 1 1.78 5.97 0.25
C MET A 1 1.32 5.02 1.35
N HIS A 2 0.15 5.29 1.93
CA HIS A 2 -0.39 4.57 3.09
C HIS A 2 -1.09 3.25 2.75
N GLY A 3 -1.40 2.45 3.80
CA GLY A 3 -2.17 1.20 3.68
C GLY A 3 -3.68 1.43 3.67
N HIS A 4 -4.43 0.37 3.33
CA HIS A 4 -5.91 0.38 3.38
C HIS A 4 -6.41 0.73 4.78
N SER A 5 -7.52 1.46 4.86
CA SER A 5 -8.13 1.97 6.10
C SER A 5 -7.31 2.98 6.91
N LEU A 6 -6.17 3.40 6.39
CA LEU A 6 -5.24 4.31 7.05
C LEU A 6 -5.14 5.64 6.27
N ASP A 7 -4.29 6.52 6.73
CA ASP A 7 -4.01 7.82 6.10
C ASP A 7 -2.55 8.24 6.30
N THR A 8 -2.22 9.46 5.95
CA THR A 8 -0.84 9.99 6.01
C THR A 8 -0.21 9.90 7.38
N ARG A 9 -0.98 9.85 8.49
CA ARG A 9 -0.49 9.76 9.87
C ARG A 9 0.33 8.49 10.13
N MET A 10 0.12 7.42 9.37
CA MET A 10 0.93 6.21 9.52
C MET A 10 2.42 6.43 9.24
N TRP A 11 2.77 7.53 8.56
CA TRP A 11 4.14 7.92 8.23
C TRP A 11 4.75 8.95 9.20
N ASP A 12 4.06 9.29 10.30
CA ASP A 12 4.58 10.23 11.30
C ASP A 12 5.96 9.79 11.86
N PRO A 13 6.21 8.49 12.14
CA PRO A 13 7.52 8.06 12.62
C PRO A 13 8.68 8.23 11.62
N GLN A 14 8.36 8.41 10.33
CA GLN A 14 9.32 8.63 9.25
C GLN A 14 9.51 10.11 8.94
N TRP A 15 8.48 10.93 9.18
CA TRP A 15 8.37 12.29 8.67
C TRP A 15 9.58 13.18 8.99
N GLU A 16 9.87 13.37 10.26
CA GLU A 16 10.97 14.26 10.68
C GLU A 16 12.35 13.76 10.25
N ILE A 17 12.56 12.45 10.26
CA ILE A 17 13.84 11.84 9.93
C ILE A 17 14.14 12.02 8.45
N PHE A 18 13.18 11.69 7.59
CA PHE A 18 13.38 11.75 6.14
C PHE A 18 13.39 13.17 5.62
N SER A 19 12.63 14.11 6.21
CA SER A 19 12.62 15.52 5.84
C SER A 19 13.97 16.23 6.03
N LYS A 20 14.90 15.64 6.79
CA LYS A 20 16.27 16.15 6.90
C LYS A 20 17.13 15.87 5.65
N TYR A 21 16.73 14.93 4.82
CA TYR A 21 17.52 14.47 3.68
C TYR A 21 16.81 14.60 2.34
N PHE A 22 15.48 14.64 2.34
CA PHE A 22 14.65 14.59 1.15
C PHE A 22 13.51 15.60 1.23
N HIS A 23 13.04 16.06 0.07
CA HIS A 23 11.72 16.67 -0.04
C HIS A 23 10.67 15.56 0.06
N VAL A 24 9.99 15.45 1.20
CA VAL A 24 9.05 14.38 1.49
C VAL A 24 7.63 14.81 1.19
N ILE A 25 6.91 13.99 0.42
CA ILE A 25 5.51 14.19 0.10
C ILE A 25 4.73 12.99 0.60
N ARG A 26 3.66 13.25 1.34
CA ARG A 26 2.67 12.26 1.75
C ARG A 26 1.28 12.78 1.45
N PHE A 27 0.41 11.94 0.94
CA PHE A 27 -0.95 12.30 0.58
C PHE A 27 -1.89 11.16 0.96
N ASP A 28 -3.15 11.51 1.17
CA ASP A 28 -4.19 10.53 1.38
C ASP A 28 -4.76 10.11 0.02
N PHE A 29 -4.87 8.81 -0.20
CA PHE A 29 -5.51 8.29 -1.41
C PHE A 29 -6.97 8.76 -1.49
N ARG A 30 -7.50 8.84 -2.68
CA ARG A 30 -8.93 9.10 -2.94
C ARG A 30 -9.78 8.13 -2.11
N GLY A 31 -10.76 8.67 -1.37
CA GLY A 31 -11.61 7.92 -0.46
C GLY A 31 -10.98 7.62 0.91
N TYR A 32 -9.83 8.23 1.23
CA TYR A 32 -9.15 8.06 2.52
C TYR A 32 -8.77 9.41 3.12
N GLY A 33 -8.63 9.43 4.45
CA GLY A 33 -8.14 10.57 5.21
C GLY A 33 -8.90 11.86 4.90
N ARG A 34 -8.19 12.86 4.38
CA ARG A 34 -8.74 14.17 4.01
C ARG A 34 -9.00 14.33 2.51
N SER A 35 -8.69 13.32 1.71
CA SER A 35 -9.01 13.33 0.28
C SER A 35 -10.48 13.06 0.05
N SER A 36 -11.00 13.56 -1.09
CA SER A 36 -12.40 13.35 -1.49
C SER A 36 -12.74 11.88 -1.60
N ASP A 37 -13.99 11.55 -1.30
CA ASP A 37 -14.51 10.22 -1.55
C ASP A 37 -14.50 9.89 -3.04
N GLN A 38 -14.52 8.59 -3.32
CA GLN A 38 -14.64 8.08 -4.69
C GLN A 38 -16.03 8.36 -5.24
N SER A 39 -16.14 8.36 -6.55
CA SER A 39 -17.43 8.34 -7.25
C SER A 39 -17.64 6.96 -7.86
N GLU A 40 -18.79 6.36 -7.65
CA GLU A 40 -19.15 5.07 -8.27
C GLU A 40 -19.23 5.14 -9.80
N SER A 41 -19.39 6.33 -10.35
CA SER A 41 -19.50 6.55 -11.79
C SER A 41 -18.19 6.83 -12.52
N PHE A 42 -17.08 6.98 -11.79
CA PHE A 42 -15.79 7.37 -12.38
C PHE A 42 -14.72 6.31 -12.14
N GLN A 43 -14.25 5.74 -13.24
CA GLN A 43 -13.11 4.81 -13.20
C GLN A 43 -11.80 5.58 -13.03
N PHE A 44 -10.95 5.10 -12.13
CA PHE A 44 -9.61 5.64 -11.92
C PHE A 44 -8.67 4.53 -11.43
N THR A 45 -7.39 4.76 -11.51
CA THR A 45 -6.42 3.96 -10.77
C THR A 45 -5.66 4.85 -9.79
N HIS A 46 -5.27 4.28 -8.65
CA HIS A 46 -4.45 5.03 -7.68
C HIS A 46 -3.10 5.46 -8.27
N VAL A 47 -2.58 4.72 -9.23
CA VAL A 47 -1.33 5.08 -9.91
C VAL A 47 -1.52 6.29 -10.83
N ASP A 48 -2.64 6.41 -11.52
CA ASP A 48 -2.94 7.57 -12.37
C ASP A 48 -3.16 8.82 -11.52
N ASP A 49 -3.79 8.69 -10.35
CA ASP A 49 -3.87 9.77 -9.36
C ASP A 49 -2.47 10.20 -8.88
N LEU A 50 -1.57 9.25 -8.63
CA LEU A 50 -0.19 9.54 -8.24
C LEU A 50 0.59 10.25 -9.36
N ILE A 51 0.48 9.79 -10.59
CA ILE A 51 1.11 10.46 -11.76
C ILE A 51 0.57 11.88 -11.90
N SER A 52 -0.76 12.05 -11.82
CA SER A 52 -1.39 13.38 -11.88
C SER A 52 -0.90 14.31 -10.76
N LEU A 53 -0.73 13.79 -9.56
CA LEU A 53 -0.16 14.56 -8.44
C LEU A 53 1.30 14.93 -8.70
N MET A 54 2.12 14.02 -9.21
CA MET A 54 3.51 14.30 -9.57
C MET A 54 3.59 15.41 -10.65
N ASP A 55 2.73 15.33 -11.67
CA ASP A 55 2.68 16.31 -12.76
C ASP A 55 2.24 17.69 -12.24
N PHE A 56 1.20 17.73 -11.38
CA PHE A 56 0.76 18.97 -10.73
C PHE A 56 1.88 19.61 -9.90
N LEU A 57 2.67 18.82 -9.19
CA LEU A 57 3.80 19.27 -8.40
C LEU A 57 5.08 19.50 -9.23
N LYS A 58 5.04 19.24 -10.55
CA LYS A 58 6.18 19.34 -11.47
C LYS A 58 7.35 18.43 -11.07
N ILE A 59 7.03 17.23 -10.58
CA ILE A 59 8.00 16.20 -10.19
C ILE A 59 8.16 15.22 -11.34
N GLU A 60 9.32 15.24 -11.98
CA GLU A 60 9.62 14.31 -13.08
C GLU A 60 9.81 12.88 -12.57
N LYS A 61 10.64 12.71 -11.54
CA LYS A 61 10.93 11.41 -10.92
C LYS A 61 10.95 11.51 -9.40
N ALA A 62 10.59 10.43 -8.72
CA ALA A 62 10.63 10.36 -7.27
C ALA A 62 11.05 8.96 -6.77
N HIS A 63 11.52 8.90 -5.51
CA HIS A 63 11.56 7.66 -4.75
C HIS A 63 10.14 7.33 -4.30
N ILE A 64 9.61 6.19 -4.73
CA ILE A 64 8.23 5.79 -4.46
C ILE A 64 8.21 4.76 -3.34
N ILE A 65 7.55 5.10 -2.25
CA ILE A 65 7.49 4.28 -1.04
C ILE A 65 6.04 3.98 -0.70
N GLY A 66 5.70 2.72 -0.63
CA GLY A 66 4.35 2.26 -0.29
C GLY A 66 4.33 1.14 0.75
N LEU A 67 3.28 1.10 1.56
CA LEU A 67 3.02 0.01 2.48
C LEU A 67 1.65 -0.61 2.19
N SER A 68 1.57 -1.95 2.14
CA SER A 68 0.32 -2.69 1.92
C SER A 68 -0.37 -2.23 0.63
N MET A 69 -1.54 -1.60 0.71
CA MET A 69 -2.22 -0.98 -0.42
C MET A 69 -1.30 0.00 -1.17
N GLY A 70 -0.56 0.85 -0.47
CA GLY A 70 0.43 1.74 -1.08
C GLY A 70 1.57 1.01 -1.79
N ALA A 71 1.94 -0.20 -1.32
CA ALA A 71 2.92 -1.03 -2.02
C ALA A 71 2.34 -1.65 -3.30
N PHE A 72 1.04 -1.96 -3.35
CA PHE A 72 0.40 -2.38 -4.60
C PHE A 72 0.41 -1.27 -5.64
N VAL A 73 0.11 -0.03 -5.22
CA VAL A 73 0.19 1.15 -6.11
C VAL A 73 1.63 1.40 -6.59
N ALA A 74 2.62 1.27 -5.69
CA ALA A 74 4.03 1.36 -6.07
C ALA A 74 4.46 0.25 -7.04
N GLY A 75 3.92 -0.95 -6.87
CA GLY A 75 4.14 -2.08 -7.77
C GLY A 75 3.52 -1.88 -9.16
N ASP A 76 2.28 -1.36 -9.21
CA ASP A 76 1.66 -0.98 -10.48
C ASP A 76 2.46 0.13 -11.18
N MET A 77 2.94 1.14 -10.44
CA MET A 77 3.78 2.20 -10.99
C MET A 77 5.11 1.66 -11.52
N LEU A 78 5.73 0.72 -10.80
CA LEU A 78 6.98 0.08 -11.21
C LEU A 78 6.83 -0.67 -12.55
N ALA A 79 5.68 -1.28 -12.78
CA ALA A 79 5.39 -1.97 -14.03
C ALA A 79 5.01 -1.02 -15.16
N MET A 80 4.16 -0.02 -14.88
CA MET A 80 3.55 0.83 -15.91
C MET A 80 4.40 2.07 -16.24
N TYR A 81 5.05 2.69 -15.23
CA TYR A 81 5.75 3.98 -15.33
C TYR A 81 7.15 3.94 -14.68
N PRO A 82 8.02 2.95 -14.96
CA PRO A 82 9.34 2.84 -14.33
C PRO A 82 10.22 4.07 -14.59
N GLU A 83 10.02 4.76 -15.71
CA GLU A 83 10.75 5.98 -16.08
C GLU A 83 10.45 7.17 -15.16
N ARG A 84 9.36 7.12 -14.40
CA ARG A 84 8.97 8.16 -13.41
C ARG A 84 9.52 7.88 -12.01
N MET A 85 10.34 6.83 -11.86
CA MET A 85 10.86 6.40 -10.56
C MET A 85 12.37 6.58 -10.48
N LEU A 86 12.85 7.06 -9.33
CA LEU A 86 14.25 6.98 -8.91
C LEU A 86 14.52 5.65 -8.20
N SER A 87 13.56 5.20 -7.40
CA SER A 87 13.55 3.88 -6.76
C SER A 87 12.14 3.50 -6.33
N CYS A 88 11.95 2.22 -6.01
CA CYS A 88 10.71 1.67 -5.48
C CYS A 88 10.94 1.01 -4.12
N THR A 89 10.06 1.28 -3.15
CA THR A 89 10.04 0.52 -1.88
C THR A 89 8.66 -0.11 -1.68
N LEU A 90 8.65 -1.42 -1.63
CA LEU A 90 7.46 -2.26 -1.44
C LEU A 90 7.47 -2.82 -0.02
N THR A 91 6.73 -2.19 0.87
CA THR A 91 6.63 -2.61 2.27
C THR A 91 5.36 -3.42 2.49
N SER A 92 5.48 -4.65 2.97
CA SER A 92 4.34 -5.55 3.29
C SER A 92 3.32 -5.66 2.16
N GLY A 93 3.82 -5.66 0.92
CA GLY A 93 3.03 -5.71 -0.31
C GLY A 93 3.95 -5.88 -1.51
N GLY A 94 3.37 -5.81 -2.70
CA GLY A 94 4.09 -5.98 -3.95
C GLY A 94 3.15 -5.80 -5.14
N ILE A 95 3.51 -6.32 -6.30
CA ILE A 95 2.64 -6.29 -7.47
C ILE A 95 1.50 -7.29 -7.25
N ARG A 96 0.26 -6.85 -7.37
CA ARG A 96 -0.90 -7.74 -7.24
C ARG A 96 -0.93 -8.73 -8.40
N SER A 97 -0.72 -10.00 -8.08
CA SER A 97 -0.79 -11.09 -9.07
C SER A 97 -2.21 -11.61 -9.26
N VAL A 98 -3.11 -11.30 -8.35
CA VAL A 98 -4.48 -11.80 -8.34
C VAL A 98 -5.44 -10.66 -8.60
N SER A 99 -6.31 -10.92 -9.54
CA SER A 99 -7.48 -10.12 -9.85
C SER A 99 -8.21 -9.64 -8.60
N GLY A 100 -8.43 -8.34 -8.53
CA GLY A 100 -9.65 -7.83 -7.98
C GLY A 100 -10.85 -8.42 -8.77
N PRO A 101 -12.07 -8.02 -8.46
CA PRO A 101 -13.22 -8.45 -9.22
C PRO A 101 -12.98 -8.27 -10.72
N SER A 102 -13.56 -9.16 -11.54
CA SER A 102 -13.50 -9.05 -12.99
C SER A 102 -14.05 -7.67 -13.43
N GLU A 103 -13.53 -7.15 -14.52
CA GLU A 103 -14.04 -5.88 -15.03
C GLU A 103 -14.65 -6.04 -16.43
N PRO A 104 -15.87 -5.62 -16.57
CA PRO A 104 -16.84 -5.28 -15.52
C PRO A 104 -17.16 -6.48 -14.63
N MET A 105 -17.53 -6.24 -13.35
CA MET A 105 -18.04 -7.31 -12.49
C MET A 105 -19.21 -8.00 -13.16
N ASP A 106 -19.23 -9.33 -13.11
CA ASP A 106 -20.40 -10.10 -13.52
C ASP A 106 -21.53 -9.99 -12.48
N GLU A 107 -22.73 -10.47 -12.83
CA GLU A 107 -23.90 -10.38 -11.97
C GLU A 107 -23.74 -11.20 -10.65
N GLU A 108 -22.98 -12.29 -10.66
CA GLU A 108 -22.73 -13.09 -9.47
C GLU A 108 -21.81 -12.33 -8.50
N GLU A 109 -20.76 -11.72 -9.01
CA GLU A 109 -19.84 -10.88 -8.22
C GLU A 109 -20.55 -9.67 -7.63
N LYS A 110 -21.39 -8.99 -8.40
CA LYS A 110 -22.22 -7.88 -7.90
C LYS A 110 -23.15 -8.32 -6.78
N ASN A 111 -23.92 -9.39 -7.00
CA ASN A 111 -24.85 -9.90 -6.01
C ASN A 111 -24.14 -10.34 -4.71
N ARG A 112 -22.94 -10.92 -4.82
CA ARG A 112 -22.11 -11.25 -3.66
C ARG A 112 -21.68 -10.00 -2.93
N ARG A 113 -21.22 -8.99 -3.65
CA ARG A 113 -20.78 -7.72 -3.09
C ARG A 113 -21.90 -6.97 -2.37
N ASP A 114 -23.08 -6.92 -2.96
CA ASP A 114 -24.25 -6.28 -2.36
C ASP A 114 -24.67 -6.96 -1.04
N LYS A 115 -24.62 -8.29 -1.00
CA LYS A 115 -24.85 -9.05 0.24
C LYS A 115 -23.80 -8.74 1.32
N GLU A 116 -22.51 -8.67 0.96
CA GLU A 116 -21.44 -8.30 1.89
C GLU A 116 -21.66 -6.90 2.48
N ILE A 117 -22.06 -5.94 1.63
CA ILE A 117 -22.38 -4.56 2.06
C ILE A 117 -23.58 -4.55 3.02
N GLU A 118 -24.65 -5.28 2.69
CA GLU A 118 -25.83 -5.38 3.57
C GLU A 118 -25.49 -6.02 4.91
N GLU A 119 -24.72 -7.09 4.92
CA GLU A 119 -24.27 -7.76 6.15
C GLU A 119 -23.41 -6.83 7.00
N LEU A 120 -22.51 -6.07 6.36
CA LEU A 120 -21.70 -5.07 7.05
C LEU A 120 -22.57 -3.98 7.68
N LYS A 121 -23.55 -3.45 6.94
CA LYS A 121 -24.51 -2.46 7.46
C LYS A 121 -25.32 -3.02 8.66
N LYS A 122 -25.77 -4.28 8.58
CA LYS A 122 -26.46 -4.96 9.69
C LYS A 122 -25.56 -5.19 10.91
N LYS A 123 -24.30 -5.57 10.68
CA LYS A 123 -23.29 -5.78 11.72
C LYS A 123 -22.89 -4.49 12.43
N GLY A 124 -22.95 -3.37 11.74
CA GLY A 124 -22.58 -2.04 12.21
C GLY A 124 -21.10 -1.71 11.94
N ILE A 125 -20.89 -0.52 11.39
CA ILE A 125 -19.57 -0.03 10.93
C ILE A 125 -18.57 0.06 12.09
N ASP A 126 -19.01 0.55 13.26
CA ASP A 126 -18.14 0.69 14.44
C ASP A 126 -17.62 -0.67 14.93
N ARG A 127 -18.46 -1.70 14.87
CA ARG A 127 -18.05 -3.06 15.20
C ARG A 127 -17.04 -3.59 14.20
N TYR A 128 -17.28 -3.38 12.91
CA TYR A 128 -16.35 -3.76 11.85
C TYR A 128 -14.98 -3.09 12.03
N LYS A 129 -14.94 -1.76 12.27
CA LYS A 129 -13.70 -1.02 12.53
C LYS A 129 -12.92 -1.57 13.72
N LYS A 130 -13.59 -1.92 14.82
CA LYS A 130 -12.96 -2.53 15.99
C LYS A 130 -12.35 -3.90 15.67
N GLU A 131 -13.04 -4.73 14.90
CA GLU A 131 -12.54 -6.03 14.45
C GLU A 131 -11.37 -5.85 13.48
N TRP A 132 -11.48 -4.90 12.55
CA TRP A 132 -10.42 -4.57 11.61
C TRP A 132 -9.14 -4.09 12.31
N HIS A 133 -9.26 -3.22 13.31
CA HIS A 133 -8.11 -2.83 14.14
C HIS A 133 -7.42 -4.03 14.78
N LYS A 134 -8.19 -5.00 15.31
CA LYS A 134 -7.61 -6.24 15.86
C LYS A 134 -6.86 -7.05 14.81
N ILE A 135 -7.37 -7.09 13.58
CA ILE A 135 -6.71 -7.78 12.46
C ILE A 135 -5.38 -7.09 12.14
N LEU A 136 -5.33 -5.76 12.05
CA LEU A 136 -4.09 -5.01 11.82
C LEU A 136 -3.05 -5.25 12.91
N MET A 137 -3.49 -5.45 14.16
CA MET A 137 -2.63 -5.74 15.30
C MET A 137 -2.17 -7.20 15.39
N SER A 138 -2.83 -8.13 14.70
CA SER A 138 -2.71 -9.58 14.95
C SER A 138 -1.35 -10.16 14.60
N SER A 139 -0.68 -9.63 13.59
CA SER A 139 0.66 -10.08 13.17
C SER A 139 1.79 -9.39 13.95
N GLY A 140 1.49 -8.39 14.78
CA GLY A 140 2.50 -7.62 15.50
C GLY A 140 3.39 -8.47 16.41
N GLY A 141 4.61 -8.03 16.60
CA GLY A 141 5.61 -8.61 17.50
C GLY A 141 5.56 -8.02 18.90
N SER A 142 6.71 -7.99 19.54
CA SER A 142 6.82 -7.54 20.96
C SER A 142 6.56 -6.03 21.16
N GLN A 143 6.68 -5.21 20.12
CA GLN A 143 6.45 -3.75 20.19
C GLN A 143 5.11 -3.30 19.59
N ARG A 144 4.20 -4.22 19.28
CA ARG A 144 2.91 -3.92 18.63
C ARG A 144 2.06 -2.87 19.35
N ASP A 145 2.16 -2.76 20.66
CA ASP A 145 1.38 -1.79 21.44
C ASP A 145 1.74 -0.34 21.10
N ARG A 146 2.94 -0.10 20.58
CA ARG A 146 3.40 1.21 20.10
C ARG A 146 2.52 1.76 18.96
N MET A 147 2.01 0.89 18.09
CA MET A 147 1.16 1.29 16.98
C MET A 147 -0.34 1.26 17.29
N SER A 148 -0.76 0.68 18.43
CA SER A 148 -2.17 0.41 18.72
C SER A 148 -3.04 1.66 18.70
N LEU A 149 -2.64 2.72 19.43
CA LEU A 149 -3.42 3.95 19.52
C LEU A 149 -3.44 4.74 18.21
N PRO A 150 -2.30 4.96 17.50
CA PRO A 150 -2.30 5.59 16.19
C PRO A 150 -3.16 4.84 15.17
N LEU A 151 -3.07 3.51 15.09
CA LEU A 151 -3.91 2.70 14.20
C LEU A 151 -5.39 2.80 14.55
N TYR A 152 -5.72 2.76 15.85
CA TYR A 152 -7.10 2.92 16.30
C TYR A 152 -7.70 4.23 15.82
N HIS A 153 -6.98 5.34 15.94
CA HIS A 153 -7.47 6.65 15.50
C HIS A 153 -7.69 6.71 13.99
N MET A 154 -6.73 6.23 13.19
CA MET A 154 -6.89 6.20 11.73
C MET A 154 -8.07 5.33 11.29
N VAL A 155 -8.19 4.12 11.84
CA VAL A 155 -9.32 3.22 11.53
C VAL A 155 -10.65 3.79 12.00
N LYS A 156 -10.70 4.47 13.15
CA LYS A 156 -11.90 5.16 13.64
C LYS A 156 -12.33 6.27 12.69
N ASP A 157 -11.39 7.07 12.22
CA ASP A 157 -11.64 8.22 11.35
C ASP A 157 -11.94 7.84 9.90
N TRP A 158 -11.54 6.64 9.47
CA TRP A 158 -11.80 6.13 8.12
C TRP A 158 -13.30 6.09 7.81
N SER A 159 -13.72 6.61 6.64
CA SER A 159 -15.12 6.65 6.21
C SER A 159 -15.74 5.26 5.99
N CYS A 160 -14.92 4.23 5.77
CA CYS A 160 -15.34 2.91 5.28
C CYS A 160 -16.00 2.95 3.90
N TRP A 161 -15.80 4.01 3.12
CA TRP A 161 -16.44 4.14 1.81
C TRP A 161 -16.26 2.89 0.95
N GLN A 162 -15.02 2.37 0.87
CA GLN A 162 -14.66 1.19 0.07
C GLN A 162 -15.37 -0.08 0.52
N GLN A 163 -15.79 -0.15 1.78
CA GLN A 163 -16.51 -1.30 2.32
C GLN A 163 -18.02 -1.21 2.12
N LEU A 164 -18.53 0.00 1.90
CA LEU A 164 -19.96 0.30 1.81
C LEU A 164 -20.46 0.50 0.37
N HIS A 165 -19.54 0.49 -0.60
CA HIS A 165 -19.83 0.71 -2.01
C HIS A 165 -19.19 -0.37 -2.85
N THR A 166 -19.71 -0.58 -4.04
CA THR A 166 -19.07 -1.41 -5.04
C THR A 166 -17.93 -0.60 -5.66
N GLU A 167 -16.70 -1.02 -5.39
CA GLU A 167 -15.53 -0.34 -5.94
C GLU A 167 -15.46 -0.53 -7.45
N VAL A 168 -15.16 0.55 -8.12
CA VAL A 168 -14.66 0.56 -9.48
C VAL A 168 -13.15 0.25 -9.45
N ARG A 169 -12.57 -0.10 -10.57
CA ARG A 169 -11.16 -0.46 -10.72
C ARG A 169 -10.22 0.59 -10.13
N ASN A 170 -9.38 0.16 -9.18
CA ASN A 170 -8.43 1.03 -8.48
C ASN A 170 -6.96 0.68 -8.77
N TYR A 171 -6.70 -0.43 -9.47
CA TYR A 171 -5.36 -0.97 -9.74
C TYR A 171 -5.28 -1.51 -11.16
N TYR A 172 -4.06 -1.49 -11.72
CA TYR A 172 -3.78 -2.18 -12.98
C TYR A 172 -3.70 -3.70 -12.81
N ALA A 173 -3.16 -4.18 -11.68
CA ALA A 173 -3.12 -5.61 -11.32
C ALA A 173 -2.65 -6.55 -12.46
N LYS A 174 -3.57 -7.17 -13.19
CA LYS A 174 -3.26 -8.10 -14.29
C LYS A 174 -2.46 -7.45 -15.40
N GLU A 175 -2.79 -6.22 -15.76
CA GLU A 175 -2.09 -5.45 -16.79
C GLU A 175 -0.68 -5.10 -16.33
N ALA A 176 -0.49 -4.71 -15.05
CA ALA A 176 0.83 -4.48 -14.48
C ALA A 176 1.71 -5.74 -14.55
N TRP A 177 1.16 -6.92 -14.23
CA TRP A 177 1.85 -8.18 -14.41
C TRP A 177 2.19 -8.51 -15.87
N ALA A 178 1.25 -8.28 -16.78
CA ALA A 178 1.47 -8.50 -18.20
C ALA A 178 2.58 -7.59 -18.74
N GLU A 179 2.55 -6.32 -18.35
CA GLU A 179 3.54 -5.33 -18.74
C GLU A 179 4.93 -5.63 -18.16
N LEU A 180 5.01 -6.05 -16.90
CA LEU A 180 6.26 -6.46 -16.29
C LEU A 180 6.89 -7.66 -17.04
N LYS A 181 6.07 -8.67 -17.38
CA LYS A 181 6.51 -9.81 -18.17
C LYS A 181 6.97 -9.41 -19.58
N ARG A 182 6.25 -8.48 -20.21
CA ARG A 182 6.58 -7.98 -21.55
C ARG A 182 7.89 -7.19 -21.57
N LYS A 183 8.11 -6.35 -20.58
CA LYS A 183 9.35 -5.56 -20.44
C LYS A 183 10.57 -6.42 -20.12
N GLY A 184 10.36 -7.56 -19.47
CA GLY A 184 11.45 -8.37 -18.93
C GLY A 184 12.01 -7.75 -17.65
N LEU A 185 13.35 -7.64 -17.53
CA LEU A 185 13.97 -7.08 -16.35
C LEU A 185 13.82 -5.55 -16.29
N VAL A 186 13.19 -5.06 -15.22
CA VAL A 186 13.09 -3.64 -14.90
C VAL A 186 14.27 -3.23 -14.02
N ASP A 187 14.98 -2.19 -14.42
CA ASP A 187 16.20 -1.71 -13.75
C ASP A 187 15.93 -0.47 -12.88
N VAL A 188 14.86 -0.52 -12.09
CA VAL A 188 14.59 0.47 -11.04
C VAL A 188 15.09 -0.10 -9.72
N PRO A 189 16.01 0.57 -9.01
CA PRO A 189 16.43 0.13 -7.68
C PRO A 189 15.22 -0.14 -6.79
N THR A 190 15.05 -1.38 -6.35
CA THR A 190 13.84 -1.80 -5.64
C THR A 190 14.16 -2.44 -4.30
N LEU A 191 13.57 -1.92 -3.22
CA LEU A 191 13.63 -2.48 -1.88
C LEU A 191 12.30 -3.14 -1.53
N LEU A 192 12.34 -4.43 -1.22
CA LEU A 192 11.20 -5.16 -0.67
C LEU A 192 11.44 -5.36 0.83
N VAL A 193 10.49 -4.93 1.67
CA VAL A 193 10.63 -5.03 3.13
C VAL A 193 9.39 -5.72 3.70
N ARG A 194 9.60 -6.73 4.55
CA ARG A 194 8.51 -7.41 5.25
C ARG A 194 8.84 -7.65 6.72
N GLY A 195 7.82 -7.72 7.54
CA GLY A 195 7.94 -8.17 8.92
C GLY A 195 8.13 -9.69 9.02
N GLU A 196 8.93 -10.14 9.96
CA GLU A 196 9.20 -11.57 10.16
C GLU A 196 7.90 -12.37 10.44
N ASN A 197 6.98 -11.81 11.21
CA ASN A 197 5.73 -12.47 11.55
C ASN A 197 4.79 -12.60 10.34
N GLU A 198 4.91 -11.69 9.36
CA GLU A 198 4.19 -11.75 8.10
C GLU A 198 4.75 -12.82 7.16
N VAL A 199 6.07 -12.97 7.10
CA VAL A 199 6.77 -13.93 6.24
C VAL A 199 6.50 -15.38 6.66
N LYS A 200 6.18 -15.64 7.92
CA LYS A 200 5.80 -16.99 8.39
C LYS A 200 4.62 -17.56 7.60
N TYR A 201 3.80 -16.71 6.98
CA TYR A 201 2.64 -17.12 6.19
C TYR A 201 2.91 -17.17 4.68
N SER A 202 4.01 -16.55 4.19
CA SER A 202 4.41 -16.55 2.78
C SER A 202 5.79 -17.18 2.62
N LYS A 203 5.86 -18.42 2.13
CA LYS A 203 7.13 -19.10 1.89
C LYS A 203 7.81 -18.55 0.63
N GLY A 204 9.05 -18.09 0.77
CA GLY A 204 9.93 -17.73 -0.35
C GLY A 204 10.08 -16.24 -0.62
N ASN A 205 10.89 -15.93 -1.62
CA ASN A 205 11.06 -14.56 -2.11
C ASN A 205 9.80 -14.08 -2.84
N PRO A 206 9.51 -12.76 -2.80
CA PRO A 206 8.43 -12.20 -3.59
C PRO A 206 8.55 -12.54 -5.08
N ASN A 207 7.45 -12.95 -5.70
CA ASN A 207 7.45 -13.40 -7.11
C ASN A 207 7.92 -12.32 -8.10
N GLU A 208 7.68 -11.05 -7.77
CA GLU A 208 8.12 -9.91 -8.57
C GLU A 208 9.63 -9.80 -8.71
N MET A 209 10.40 -10.31 -7.77
CA MET A 209 11.87 -10.20 -7.80
C MET A 209 12.51 -10.80 -9.06
N GLN A 210 11.88 -11.80 -9.66
CA GLN A 210 12.38 -12.41 -10.89
C GLN A 210 12.38 -11.46 -12.12
N TYR A 211 11.64 -10.33 -12.02
CA TYR A 211 11.54 -9.31 -13.07
C TYR A 211 12.30 -8.02 -12.74
N LEU A 212 13.10 -8.02 -11.66
CA LEU A 212 13.82 -6.85 -11.18
C LEU A 212 15.31 -7.14 -11.20
N SER A 213 16.08 -6.36 -11.98
CA SER A 213 17.54 -6.54 -12.08
C SER A 213 18.28 -6.00 -10.84
N ASN A 214 17.68 -5.07 -10.11
CA ASN A 214 18.28 -4.38 -8.97
C ASN A 214 17.32 -4.39 -7.77
N ALA A 215 17.10 -5.57 -7.20
CA ALA A 215 16.17 -5.74 -6.07
C ALA A 215 16.87 -6.27 -4.81
N THR A 216 16.55 -5.68 -3.68
CA THR A 216 16.99 -6.12 -2.36
C THR A 216 15.76 -6.51 -1.52
N PHE A 217 15.80 -7.67 -0.88
CA PHE A 217 14.75 -8.12 0.03
C PHE A 217 15.26 -8.14 1.46
N VAL A 218 14.52 -7.48 2.36
CA VAL A 218 14.86 -7.35 3.79
C VAL A 218 13.70 -7.81 4.65
N ILE A 219 14.00 -8.59 5.67
CA ILE A 219 13.04 -9.01 6.71
C ILE A 219 13.42 -8.28 8.00
N VAL A 220 12.47 -7.52 8.55
CA VAL A 220 12.59 -6.89 9.88
C VAL A 220 12.07 -7.87 10.92
N LYS A 221 12.92 -8.18 11.90
CA LYS A 221 12.62 -9.18 12.95
C LYS A 221 11.57 -8.68 13.94
N ASP A 222 10.84 -9.63 14.52
CA ASP A 222 9.90 -9.42 15.61
C ASP A 222 8.91 -8.29 15.34
N CYS A 223 8.34 -8.26 14.14
CA CYS A 223 7.26 -7.36 13.75
C CYS A 223 6.38 -7.96 12.66
N GLY A 224 5.21 -7.36 12.48
CA GLY A 224 4.23 -7.79 11.49
C GLY A 224 4.06 -6.82 10.34
N HIS A 225 2.81 -6.69 9.89
CA HIS A 225 2.42 -5.95 8.69
C HIS A 225 2.73 -4.46 8.74
N MET A 226 2.60 -3.84 9.92
CA MET A 226 2.77 -2.39 10.12
C MET A 226 4.17 -2.03 10.64
N LEU A 227 5.21 -2.62 10.05
CA LEU A 227 6.59 -2.54 10.55
C LEU A 227 7.14 -1.11 10.65
N ASN A 228 6.70 -0.18 9.80
CA ASN A 228 7.10 1.23 9.85
C ASN A 228 6.61 1.96 11.12
N MET A 229 5.51 1.49 11.71
CA MET A 229 4.94 2.02 12.95
C MET A 229 5.38 1.22 14.17
N GLU A 230 5.53 -0.09 14.01
CA GLU A 230 5.91 -1.00 15.09
C GLU A 230 7.41 -0.92 15.43
N ARG A 231 8.25 -0.94 14.39
CA ARG A 231 9.72 -0.91 14.48
C ARG A 231 10.29 0.27 13.66
N PRO A 232 9.90 1.52 13.97
CA PRO A 232 10.29 2.66 13.14
C PRO A 232 11.80 2.86 13.03
N ASP A 233 12.56 2.59 14.09
CA ASP A 233 14.02 2.81 14.09
C ASP A 233 14.71 1.85 13.12
N GLU A 234 14.35 0.57 13.16
CA GLU A 234 14.88 -0.46 12.25
C GLU A 234 14.40 -0.21 10.81
N TYR A 235 13.13 0.11 10.63
CA TYR A 235 12.57 0.43 9.32
C TYR A 235 13.27 1.66 8.70
N ASN A 236 13.42 2.74 9.47
CA ASN A 236 14.06 3.97 9.03
C ASN A 236 15.52 3.72 8.64
N LYS A 237 16.24 2.91 9.42
CA LYS A 237 17.63 2.54 9.11
C LYS A 237 17.73 1.79 7.78
N VAL A 238 16.89 0.80 7.56
CA VAL A 238 16.85 0.02 6.31
C VAL A 238 16.55 0.93 5.12
N LEU A 239 15.48 1.72 5.23
CA LEU A 239 15.04 2.60 4.15
C LEU A 239 16.05 3.72 3.84
N LEU A 240 16.61 4.39 4.87
CA LEU A 240 17.63 5.43 4.66
C LEU A 240 18.90 4.87 4.05
N SER A 241 19.33 3.68 4.49
CA SER A 241 20.51 3.02 3.90
C SER A 241 20.31 2.74 2.42
N PHE A 242 19.13 2.25 2.05
CA PHE A 242 18.78 2.01 0.65
C PHE A 242 18.75 3.30 -0.17
N LEU A 243 18.02 4.32 0.29
CA LEU A 243 17.87 5.59 -0.45
C LEU A 243 19.17 6.38 -0.61
N LYS A 244 20.10 6.26 0.34
CA LYS A 244 21.42 6.92 0.26
C LYS A 244 22.45 6.14 -0.56
N GLY A 245 22.16 4.90 -0.89
CA GLY A 245 23.02 4.05 -1.73
C GLY A 245 22.72 4.14 -3.23
N ILE A 246 21.70 4.91 -3.61
CA ILE A 246 21.30 5.22 -4.98
C ILE A 246 21.84 6.61 -5.33
#